data_5a158cacb67f38fbebbc67b6389a27e7
#
_entry.id   5a158cacb67f38fbebbc67b6389a27e7
#
_cell.length_a   1.000
_cell.length_b   1.000
_cell.length_c   1.000
_cell.angle_alpha   90.00
_cell.angle_beta   90.00
_cell.angle_gamma   90.00
#
_symmetry.space_group_name_H-M   'P 1'
#
loop_
_entity.id
_entity.type
_entity.pdbx_description
1 polymer ?
#
loop_
_entity_poly.entity_id
_entity_poly.type
_entity_poly.pdbx_seq_one_letter_code
_entity_poly.pdbx_strand_id
1 'polypeptide(L)'
;MTVLVDAAVWEWRGAKWAHLVSDESYDELHEFARRIGKRRLGFQGDHYDIEAVDRRRAIDLGAEVLDSRVLVRRLRGAGLRRRNHKPTWQRIGLAERGLVLDPSPLRDLVPRSSDVLTALGYIDQVAHTSAYVDECQLVILFDLQDELVGGIEGADLVWRGEPRADGERSIELFFSR
;
A
#
# COMPACT_ATOMS: atom_id res chain seq x y z
N MET A 1 -13.38 15.96 5.27
CA MET A 1 -12.27 14.99 5.45
C MET A 1 -12.43 14.35 6.80
N THR A 2 -12.85 13.09 6.85
CA THR A 2 -13.10 12.42 8.13
C THR A 2 -12.47 11.04 8.16
N VAL A 3 -11.14 11.05 8.30
CA VAL A 3 -10.42 9.82 8.59
C VAL A 3 -10.51 9.53 10.07
N LEU A 4 -10.81 8.29 10.40
CA LEU A 4 -11.12 7.80 11.73
C LEU A 4 -10.09 6.77 12.17
N VAL A 5 -9.73 6.79 13.44
CA VAL A 5 -8.80 5.83 14.03
C VAL A 5 -9.29 5.36 15.40
N ASP A 6 -9.18 4.05 15.67
CA ASP A 6 -9.52 3.51 16.97
C ASP A 6 -8.30 3.39 17.92
N ALA A 7 -8.50 2.77 19.07
CA ALA A 7 -7.43 2.54 20.03
C ALA A 7 -6.48 1.42 19.56
N ALA A 8 -5.17 1.62 19.71
CA ALA A 8 -4.18 0.58 19.45
C ALA A 8 -4.14 -0.43 20.62
N VAL A 9 -5.05 -1.39 20.61
CA VAL A 9 -5.27 -2.31 21.75
C VAL A 9 -4.94 -3.77 21.45
N TRP A 10 -4.93 -4.20 20.18
CA TRP A 10 -4.61 -5.58 19.87
C TRP A 10 -3.12 -5.76 19.56
N GLU A 11 -2.54 -6.84 20.07
CA GLU A 11 -1.11 -7.12 19.93
C GLU A 11 -0.87 -8.13 18.79
N TRP A 12 0.10 -7.81 17.95
CA TRP A 12 0.58 -8.71 16.92
C TRP A 12 2.04 -8.40 16.59
N ARG A 13 2.90 -9.43 16.56
CA ARG A 13 4.34 -9.33 16.30
C ARG A 13 5.07 -8.32 17.19
N GLY A 14 4.68 -8.24 18.46
CA GLY A 14 5.33 -7.36 19.46
C GLY A 14 4.95 -5.87 19.35
N ALA A 15 3.98 -5.52 18.50
CA ALA A 15 3.45 -4.16 18.38
C ALA A 15 1.95 -4.12 18.71
N LYS A 16 1.47 -2.93 19.11
CA LYS A 16 0.03 -2.65 19.28
C LYS A 16 -0.49 -1.98 18.03
N TRP A 17 -1.66 -2.43 17.58
CA TRP A 17 -2.27 -2.04 16.32
C TRP A 17 -3.63 -1.40 16.49
N ALA A 18 -3.98 -0.53 15.56
CA ALA A 18 -5.24 0.18 15.45
C ALA A 18 -5.77 0.09 14.01
N HIS A 19 -7.06 0.30 13.82
CA HIS A 19 -7.68 0.41 12.50
C HIS A 19 -7.76 1.88 12.08
N LEU A 20 -7.40 2.17 10.84
CA LEU A 20 -7.56 3.45 10.17
C LEU A 20 -8.59 3.29 9.05
N VAL A 21 -9.65 4.10 9.06
CA VAL A 21 -10.73 4.07 8.06
C VAL A 21 -11.11 5.48 7.62
N SER A 22 -11.85 5.60 6.52
CA SER A 22 -12.62 6.79 6.17
C SER A 22 -14.11 6.46 6.17
N ASP A 23 -14.95 7.40 6.54
CA ASP A 23 -16.40 7.33 6.36
C ASP A 23 -16.89 8.19 5.18
N GLU A 24 -15.97 8.65 4.34
CA GLU A 24 -16.26 9.42 3.12
C GLU A 24 -15.94 8.60 1.85
N SER A 25 -14.70 8.12 1.71
CA SER A 25 -14.29 7.33 0.54
C SER A 25 -12.99 6.54 0.79
N TYR A 26 -12.75 5.52 -0.06
CA TYR A 26 -11.46 4.83 -0.06
C TYR A 26 -10.32 5.71 -0.60
N ASP A 27 -10.61 6.63 -1.54
CA ASP A 27 -9.58 7.53 -2.07
C ASP A 27 -9.04 8.47 -1.00
N GLU A 28 -9.93 9.02 -0.14
CA GLU A 28 -9.52 9.78 1.04
C GLU A 28 -8.66 8.94 1.98
N LEU A 29 -9.09 7.70 2.26
CA LEU A 29 -8.34 6.80 3.13
C LEU A 29 -6.95 6.49 2.57
N HIS A 30 -6.85 6.21 1.26
CA HIS A 30 -5.58 5.92 0.62
C HIS A 30 -4.62 7.11 0.64
N GLU A 31 -5.13 8.30 0.34
CA GLU A 31 -4.31 9.52 0.39
C GLU A 31 -3.83 9.83 1.80
N PHE A 32 -4.68 9.65 2.79
CA PHE A 32 -4.29 9.83 4.19
C PHE A 32 -3.25 8.79 4.64
N ALA A 33 -3.46 7.51 4.30
CA ALA A 33 -2.54 6.42 4.60
C ALA A 33 -1.15 6.66 3.97
N ARG A 34 -1.12 7.21 2.74
CA ARG A 34 0.12 7.63 2.07
C ARG A 34 0.89 8.66 2.90
N ARG A 35 0.22 9.68 3.43
CA ARG A 35 0.83 10.74 4.25
C ARG A 35 1.45 10.22 5.56
N ILE A 36 0.97 9.11 6.10
CA ILE A 36 1.56 8.45 7.27
C ILE A 36 2.54 7.33 6.88
N GLY A 37 2.90 7.22 5.59
CA GLY A 37 3.89 6.27 5.09
C GLY A 37 3.37 4.84 4.91
N LYS A 38 2.05 4.64 4.85
CA LYS A 38 1.48 3.31 4.59
C LYS A 38 1.47 2.99 3.10
N ARG A 39 1.81 1.74 2.77
CA ARG A 39 1.74 1.20 1.43
C ARG A 39 0.29 0.87 1.08
N ARG A 40 -0.09 1.09 -0.18
CA ARG A 40 -1.42 0.72 -0.66
C ARG A 40 -1.66 -0.80 -0.60
N LEU A 41 -0.62 -1.60 -0.81
CA LEU A 41 -0.62 -3.06 -0.60
C LEU A 41 -1.10 -3.47 0.81
N GLY A 42 -0.94 -2.61 1.81
CA GLY A 42 -1.40 -2.82 3.18
C GLY A 42 -2.91 -2.63 3.40
N PHE A 43 -3.66 -2.22 2.38
CA PHE A 43 -5.12 -2.05 2.47
C PHE A 43 -5.83 -3.38 2.65
N GLN A 44 -6.71 -3.47 3.65
CA GLN A 44 -7.39 -4.69 4.05
C GLN A 44 -8.84 -4.78 3.50
N GLY A 45 -9.11 -4.09 2.38
CA GLY A 45 -10.42 -4.08 1.72
C GLY A 45 -11.36 -2.95 2.17
N ASP A 46 -11.28 -2.50 3.43
CA ASP A 46 -12.05 -1.37 3.95
C ASP A 46 -11.31 -0.55 5.02
N HIS A 47 -10.09 -0.93 5.37
CA HIS A 47 -9.27 -0.26 6.39
C HIS A 47 -7.77 -0.52 6.16
N TYR A 48 -6.94 0.22 6.89
CA TYR A 48 -5.53 -0.11 7.12
C TYR A 48 -5.33 -0.49 8.58
N ASP A 49 -4.51 -1.52 8.80
CA ASP A 49 -3.93 -1.78 10.12
C ASP A 49 -2.70 -0.91 10.30
N ILE A 50 -2.66 -0.13 11.37
CA ILE A 50 -1.55 0.78 11.66
C ILE A 50 -0.99 0.55 13.07
N GLU A 51 0.33 0.65 13.22
CA GLU A 51 0.98 0.55 14.51
C GLU A 51 0.69 1.77 15.40
N ALA A 52 0.91 1.61 16.71
CA ALA A 52 0.70 2.68 17.69
C ALA A 52 1.50 3.97 17.38
N VAL A 53 2.67 3.85 16.75
CA VAL A 53 3.48 4.99 16.32
C VAL A 53 2.81 5.74 15.16
N ASP A 54 2.32 5.02 14.17
CA ASP A 54 1.60 5.59 13.02
C ASP A 54 0.24 6.15 13.43
N ARG A 55 -0.41 5.53 14.44
CA ARG A 55 -1.64 6.05 15.02
C ARG A 55 -1.44 7.46 15.61
N ARG A 56 -0.35 7.69 16.34
CA ARG A 56 -0.03 9.04 16.84
C ARG A 56 0.11 10.03 15.69
N ARG A 57 0.87 9.65 14.66
CA ARG A 57 1.04 10.45 13.44
C ARG A 57 -0.30 10.74 12.74
N ALA A 58 -1.20 9.75 12.67
CA ALA A 58 -2.54 9.92 12.11
C ALA A 58 -3.35 10.95 12.91
N ILE A 59 -3.31 10.90 14.24
CA ILE A 59 -3.98 11.87 15.11
C ILE A 59 -3.41 13.29 14.91
N ASP A 60 -2.10 13.41 14.85
CA ASP A 60 -1.41 14.70 14.63
C ASP A 60 -1.78 15.31 13.25
N LEU A 61 -2.09 14.46 12.26
CA LEU A 61 -2.57 14.86 10.93
C LEU A 61 -4.10 15.06 10.85
N GLY A 62 -4.82 14.91 11.95
CA GLY A 62 -6.23 15.24 12.06
C GLY A 62 -7.19 14.05 11.98
N ALA A 63 -6.71 12.81 12.14
CA ALA A 63 -7.63 11.67 12.27
C ALA A 63 -8.45 11.78 13.56
N GLU A 64 -9.76 11.57 13.46
CA GLU A 64 -10.69 11.56 14.59
C GLU A 64 -10.55 10.26 15.37
N VAL A 65 -10.34 10.37 16.69
CA VAL A 65 -10.24 9.20 17.58
C VAL A 65 -11.62 8.73 18.01
N LEU A 66 -11.94 7.48 17.74
CA LEU A 66 -13.23 6.88 18.09
C LEU A 66 -13.06 5.53 18.80
N ASP A 67 -14.10 5.13 19.52
CA ASP A 67 -14.25 3.73 19.93
C ASP A 67 -14.46 2.84 18.70
N SER A 68 -13.87 1.63 18.70
CA SER A 68 -13.93 0.69 17.56
C SER A 68 -15.37 0.36 17.11
N ARG A 69 -16.34 0.31 18.04
CA ARG A 69 -17.73 0.05 17.69
C ARG A 69 -18.37 1.24 16.98
N VAL A 70 -18.02 2.46 17.40
CA VAL A 70 -18.48 3.69 16.76
C VAL A 70 -17.88 3.81 15.36
N LEU A 71 -16.57 3.58 15.24
CA LEU A 71 -15.84 3.54 13.97
C LEU A 71 -16.50 2.57 12.97
N VAL A 72 -16.75 1.31 13.36
CA VAL A 72 -17.41 0.32 12.51
C VAL A 72 -18.84 0.74 12.13
N ARG A 73 -19.55 1.42 13.03
CA ARG A 73 -20.90 1.95 12.75
C ARG A 73 -20.87 3.04 11.70
N ARG A 74 -19.91 3.99 11.79
CA ARG A 74 -19.72 5.06 10.79
C ARG A 74 -19.35 4.47 9.43
N LEU A 75 -18.41 3.54 9.39
CA LEU A 75 -17.98 2.86 8.17
C LEU A 75 -19.15 2.11 7.49
N ARG A 76 -20.05 1.49 8.29
CA ARG A 76 -21.27 0.86 7.75
C ARG A 76 -22.26 1.89 7.23
N GLY A 77 -22.46 2.98 7.96
CA GLY A 77 -23.36 4.07 7.56
C GLY A 77 -22.94 4.71 6.24
N ALA A 78 -21.64 4.81 5.98
CA ALA A 78 -21.08 5.29 4.73
C ALA A 78 -21.14 4.27 3.56
N GLY A 79 -21.60 3.02 3.82
CA GLY A 79 -21.62 1.97 2.80
C GLY A 79 -20.24 1.41 2.42
N LEU A 80 -19.21 1.77 3.19
CA LEU A 80 -17.81 1.40 2.90
C LEU A 80 -17.36 0.11 3.62
N ARG A 81 -18.19 -0.45 4.52
CA ARG A 81 -17.83 -1.69 5.22
C ARG A 81 -17.87 -2.90 4.29
N ARG A 82 -16.71 -3.49 4.03
CA ARG A 82 -16.57 -4.72 3.25
C ARG A 82 -16.13 -5.88 4.13
N ARG A 83 -17.06 -6.77 4.44
CA ARG A 83 -16.75 -8.04 5.11
C ARG A 83 -16.18 -9.02 4.08
N ASN A 84 -15.17 -9.79 4.46
CA ASN A 84 -14.58 -10.88 3.66
C ASN A 84 -13.90 -10.43 2.34
N HIS A 85 -13.46 -9.19 2.24
CA HIS A 85 -12.70 -8.68 1.09
C HIS A 85 -11.23 -8.38 1.43
N LYS A 86 -10.69 -9.07 2.44
CA LYS A 86 -9.28 -8.95 2.78
C LYS A 86 -8.45 -9.56 1.65
N PRO A 87 -7.56 -8.80 0.99
CA PRO A 87 -6.65 -9.34 0.00
C PRO A 87 -5.77 -10.43 0.61
N THR A 88 -5.57 -11.52 -0.11
CA THR A 88 -4.67 -12.61 0.29
C THR A 88 -3.42 -12.57 -0.59
N TRP A 89 -2.51 -11.68 -0.28
CA TRP A 89 -1.28 -11.51 -1.04
C TRP A 89 -0.31 -12.67 -0.86
N GLN A 90 0.04 -13.29 -1.97
CA GLN A 90 1.13 -14.27 -2.07
C GLN A 90 2.34 -13.61 -2.73
N ARG A 91 3.50 -13.64 -2.06
CA ARG A 91 4.74 -13.17 -2.67
C ARG A 91 5.24 -14.22 -3.66
N ILE A 92 5.45 -13.80 -4.91
CA ILE A 92 5.88 -14.67 -6.02
C ILE A 92 7.27 -14.32 -6.54
N GLY A 93 7.86 -13.22 -6.09
CA GLY A 93 9.21 -12.82 -6.49
C GLY A 93 9.86 -11.87 -5.50
N LEU A 94 11.18 -11.89 -5.45
CA LEU A 94 12.01 -11.01 -4.66
C LEU A 94 13.36 -10.81 -5.37
N ALA A 95 13.83 -9.58 -5.45
CA ALA A 95 15.19 -9.23 -5.88
C ALA A 95 15.76 -8.15 -4.96
N GLU A 96 17.02 -8.30 -4.62
CA GLU A 96 17.82 -7.29 -3.89
C GLU A 96 18.32 -6.19 -4.85
N ARG A 97 18.84 -5.10 -4.29
CA ARG A 97 19.42 -4.01 -5.07
C ARG A 97 20.48 -4.53 -6.07
N GLY A 98 20.40 -4.04 -7.30
CA GLY A 98 21.31 -4.45 -8.38
C GLY A 98 20.98 -5.80 -9.01
N LEU A 99 19.94 -6.50 -8.53
CA LEU A 99 19.44 -7.73 -9.13
C LEU A 99 18.12 -7.49 -9.83
N VAL A 100 17.94 -8.12 -10.99
CA VAL A 100 16.71 -8.06 -11.77
C VAL A 100 15.72 -9.08 -11.21
N LEU A 101 14.50 -8.63 -10.91
CA LEU A 101 13.40 -9.57 -10.69
C LEU A 101 13.14 -10.31 -12.00
N ASP A 102 13.14 -11.66 -11.98
CA ASP A 102 12.81 -12.45 -13.17
C ASP A 102 11.40 -12.08 -13.68
N PRO A 103 11.27 -11.51 -14.88
CA PRO A 103 9.98 -11.08 -15.42
C PRO A 103 9.16 -12.25 -15.99
N SER A 104 9.75 -13.42 -16.21
CA SER A 104 9.09 -14.54 -16.90
C SER A 104 7.81 -14.99 -16.21
N PRO A 105 7.78 -15.22 -14.87
CA PRO A 105 6.55 -15.59 -14.18
C PRO A 105 5.50 -14.49 -14.19
N LEU A 106 5.92 -13.22 -14.28
CA LEU A 106 5.02 -12.07 -14.27
C LEU A 106 4.29 -11.91 -15.61
N ARG A 107 4.96 -12.24 -16.72
CA ARG A 107 4.42 -12.17 -18.08
C ARG A 107 3.23 -13.10 -18.27
N ASP A 108 3.26 -14.27 -17.67
CA ASP A 108 2.16 -15.24 -17.74
C ASP A 108 0.92 -14.75 -16.97
N LEU A 109 1.12 -13.88 -15.98
CA LEU A 109 0.04 -13.28 -15.18
C LEU A 109 -0.52 -12.02 -15.82
N VAL A 110 0.37 -11.08 -16.17
CA VAL A 110 0.02 -9.80 -16.79
C VAL A 110 1.14 -9.38 -17.75
N PRO A 111 0.94 -9.46 -19.07
CA PRO A 111 1.99 -9.19 -20.06
C PRO A 111 2.71 -7.84 -19.87
N ARG A 112 1.96 -6.78 -19.55
CA ARG A 112 2.53 -5.43 -19.38
C ARG A 112 3.47 -5.28 -18.18
N SER A 113 3.37 -6.14 -17.17
CA SER A 113 4.22 -6.06 -15.98
C SER A 113 5.70 -6.32 -16.31
N SER A 114 5.98 -7.26 -17.20
CA SER A 114 7.35 -7.53 -17.64
C SER A 114 7.92 -6.41 -18.51
N ASP A 115 7.07 -5.76 -19.31
CA ASP A 115 7.48 -4.61 -20.14
C ASP A 115 7.86 -3.41 -19.26
N VAL A 116 7.09 -3.16 -18.18
CA VAL A 116 7.42 -2.12 -17.21
C VAL A 116 8.75 -2.41 -16.52
N LEU A 117 8.99 -3.64 -16.05
CA LEU A 117 10.27 -4.01 -15.44
C LEU A 117 11.45 -3.86 -16.40
N THR A 118 11.26 -4.23 -17.67
CA THR A 118 12.27 -4.09 -18.72
C THR A 118 12.53 -2.61 -19.03
N ALA A 119 11.49 -1.80 -19.10
CA ALA A 119 11.57 -0.37 -19.41
C ALA A 119 12.18 0.46 -18.26
N LEU A 120 12.13 -0.03 -17.04
CA LEU A 120 12.68 0.70 -15.89
C LEU A 120 14.18 1.01 -16.06
N GLY A 121 14.95 0.22 -16.81
CA GLY A 121 16.36 0.56 -17.21
C GLY A 121 17.31 0.98 -16.08
N TYR A 122 16.78 1.19 -14.87
CA TYR A 122 17.41 1.73 -13.67
C TYR A 122 17.62 0.66 -12.60
N ILE A 123 17.81 -0.58 -13.03
CA ILE A 123 17.88 -1.74 -12.14
C ILE A 123 18.92 -1.55 -11.04
N ASP A 124 20.02 -0.87 -11.34
CA ASP A 124 21.07 -0.56 -10.37
C ASP A 124 20.61 0.41 -9.27
N GLN A 125 19.54 1.15 -9.52
CA GLN A 125 19.02 2.18 -8.63
C GLN A 125 17.76 1.73 -7.89
N VAL A 126 17.12 0.67 -8.37
CA VAL A 126 15.95 0.06 -7.72
C VAL A 126 16.40 -0.81 -6.55
N ALA A 127 15.87 -0.53 -5.37
CA ALA A 127 16.11 -1.33 -4.18
C ALA A 127 14.93 -2.26 -3.88
N HIS A 128 15.23 -3.49 -3.48
CA HIS A 128 14.27 -4.44 -2.91
C HIS A 128 12.99 -4.63 -3.72
N THR A 129 13.13 -4.99 -5.01
CA THR A 129 11.96 -5.31 -5.84
C THR A 129 11.28 -6.58 -5.35
N SER A 130 9.96 -6.55 -5.20
CA SER A 130 9.16 -7.73 -4.87
C SER A 130 7.85 -7.74 -5.63
N ALA A 131 7.34 -8.93 -5.92
CA ALA A 131 6.07 -9.13 -6.61
C ALA A 131 5.10 -9.93 -5.73
N TYR A 132 3.87 -9.48 -5.70
CA TYR A 132 2.76 -10.07 -4.96
C TYR A 132 1.56 -10.27 -5.87
N VAL A 133 0.84 -11.36 -5.64
CA VAL A 133 -0.38 -11.68 -6.40
C VAL A 133 -1.50 -12.05 -5.44
N ASP A 134 -2.71 -11.64 -5.79
CA ASP A 134 -3.96 -12.19 -5.24
C ASP A 134 -4.86 -12.68 -6.39
N GLU A 135 -6.14 -12.93 -6.11
CA GLU A 135 -7.10 -13.43 -7.11
C GLU A 135 -7.33 -12.44 -8.26
N CYS A 136 -7.21 -11.14 -8.02
CA CYS A 136 -7.61 -10.09 -8.95
C CYS A 136 -6.45 -9.26 -9.50
N GLN A 137 -5.32 -9.21 -8.76
CA GLN A 137 -4.27 -8.25 -9.04
C GLN A 137 -2.87 -8.86 -8.90
N LEU A 138 -1.94 -8.30 -9.65
CA LEU A 138 -0.50 -8.40 -9.46
C LEU A 138 0.00 -7.04 -8.97
N VAL A 139 0.87 -7.03 -7.96
CA VAL A 139 1.54 -5.82 -7.48
C VAL A 139 3.05 -6.02 -7.54
N ILE A 140 3.74 -5.09 -8.20
CA ILE A 140 5.19 -4.98 -8.18
C ILE A 140 5.56 -3.82 -7.27
N LEU A 141 6.32 -4.12 -6.23
CA LEU A 141 6.77 -3.16 -5.24
C LEU A 141 8.28 -3.01 -5.34
N PHE A 142 8.78 -1.77 -5.36
CA PHE A 142 10.19 -1.45 -5.30
C PHE A 142 10.41 -0.07 -4.67
N ASP A 143 11.64 0.19 -4.26
CA ASP A 143 12.08 1.50 -3.80
C ASP A 143 12.96 2.14 -4.88
N LEU A 144 12.76 3.44 -5.14
CA LEU A 144 13.46 4.18 -6.18
C LEU A 144 13.77 5.60 -5.69
N GLN A 145 14.86 6.20 -6.16
CA GLN A 145 15.15 7.60 -5.90
C GLN A 145 14.02 8.49 -6.41
N ASP A 146 13.62 9.48 -5.63
CA ASP A 146 12.42 10.29 -5.91
C ASP A 146 12.49 10.99 -7.27
N GLU A 147 13.64 11.48 -7.65
CA GLU A 147 13.90 12.14 -8.95
C GLU A 147 13.68 11.24 -10.18
N LEU A 148 13.73 9.91 -10.01
CA LEU A 148 13.58 8.93 -11.08
C LEU A 148 12.13 8.44 -11.28
N VAL A 149 11.23 8.83 -10.40
CA VAL A 149 9.83 8.34 -10.39
C VAL A 149 9.01 8.84 -11.58
N GLY A 150 9.45 9.88 -12.25
CA GLY A 150 8.69 10.63 -13.26
C GLY A 150 8.38 9.93 -14.59
N GLY A 151 8.84 8.71 -14.84
CA GLY A 151 8.69 8.03 -16.14
C GLY A 151 8.01 6.67 -16.08
N ILE A 152 7.38 6.31 -14.97
CA ILE A 152 6.77 4.98 -14.80
C ILE A 152 5.36 4.98 -15.38
N GLU A 153 5.19 4.27 -16.49
CA GLU A 153 3.92 4.09 -17.20
C GLU A 153 3.63 2.58 -17.39
N GLY A 154 2.41 2.25 -17.79
CA GLY A 154 2.02 0.89 -18.19
C GLY A 154 1.33 0.05 -17.10
N ALA A 155 1.35 0.47 -15.84
CA ALA A 155 0.51 -0.11 -14.80
C ALA A 155 -0.91 0.48 -14.83
N ASP A 156 -1.90 -0.29 -14.34
CA ASP A 156 -3.28 0.21 -14.20
C ASP A 156 -3.38 1.28 -13.13
N LEU A 157 -2.55 1.12 -12.06
CA LEU A 157 -2.38 2.12 -11.01
C LEU A 157 -0.90 2.17 -10.60
N VAL A 158 -0.37 3.38 -10.51
CA VAL A 158 0.95 3.66 -9.92
C VAL A 158 0.75 4.40 -8.61
N TRP A 159 1.03 3.73 -7.51
CA TRP A 159 1.03 4.36 -6.19
C TRP A 159 2.44 4.79 -5.82
N ARG A 160 2.57 6.01 -5.31
CA ARG A 160 3.84 6.62 -4.92
C ARG A 160 3.78 7.01 -3.46
N GLY A 161 4.60 6.36 -2.62
CA GLY A 161 4.75 6.71 -1.21
C GLY A 161 5.37 8.10 -1.02
N GLU A 162 5.35 8.61 0.20
CA GLU A 162 6.11 9.82 0.53
C GLU A 162 7.62 9.55 0.45
N PRO A 163 8.42 10.56 0.05
CA PRO A 163 9.87 10.45 0.07
C PRO A 163 10.38 10.18 1.49
N ARG A 164 11.36 9.32 1.61
CA ARG A 164 12.07 9.05 2.87
C ARG A 164 13.26 9.98 3.04
N ALA A 165 13.85 9.98 4.24
CA ALA A 165 15.00 10.79 4.57
C ALA A 165 16.27 10.45 3.75
N ASP A 166 16.35 9.23 3.19
CA ASP A 166 17.39 8.76 2.29
C ASP A 166 17.19 9.17 0.82
N GLY A 167 16.10 9.92 0.54
CA GLY A 167 15.73 10.34 -0.81
C GLY A 167 15.01 9.26 -1.62
N GLU A 168 14.85 8.06 -1.09
CA GLU A 168 14.09 7.00 -1.76
C GLU A 168 12.59 7.10 -1.48
N ARG A 169 11.81 6.58 -2.41
CA ARG A 169 10.35 6.49 -2.35
C ARG A 169 9.92 5.07 -2.69
N SER A 170 8.95 4.55 -1.97
CA SER A 170 8.31 3.28 -2.30
C SER A 170 7.33 3.46 -3.45
N ILE A 171 7.43 2.60 -4.45
CA ILE A 171 6.55 2.56 -5.62
C ILE A 171 5.82 1.22 -5.63
N GLU A 172 4.53 1.26 -5.88
CA GLU A 172 3.70 0.07 -6.07
C GLU A 172 2.99 0.17 -7.41
N LEU A 173 3.23 -0.80 -8.29
CA LEU A 173 2.59 -0.91 -9.59
C LEU A 173 1.50 -1.99 -9.51
N PHE A 174 0.26 -1.61 -9.72
CA PHE A 174 -0.88 -2.52 -9.71
C PHE A 174 -1.30 -2.85 -11.13
N PHE A 175 -1.54 -4.13 -11.37
CA PHE A 175 -2.01 -4.68 -12.64
C PHE A 175 -3.22 -5.58 -12.37
N SER A 176 -4.30 -5.37 -13.10
CA SER A 176 -5.46 -6.27 -13.08
C SER A 176 -5.13 -7.58 -13.81
N ARG A 177 -5.62 -8.69 -13.30
CA ARG A 177 -5.46 -10.04 -13.84
C ARG A 177 -6.66 -10.42 -14.69
#